data_679abedae4ec0609ce2fe51f195c1272
#
_entry.id   679abedae4ec0609ce2fe51f195c1272
#
_cell.length_a   1.000
_cell.length_b   1.000
_cell.length_c   1.000
_cell.angle_alpha   90.00
_cell.angle_beta   90.00
_cell.angle_gamma   90.00
#
_symmetry.space_group_name_H-M   'P 1'
#
loop_
_entity.id
_entity.type
_entity.pdbx_description
1 polymer ?
#
loop_
_entity_poly.entity_id
_entity_poly.type
_entity_poly.pdbx_seq_one_letter_code
_entity_poly.pdbx_strand_id
1 'polypeptide(L)'
;HGIEVEEERVAEASVELPNIVQAYGEALPYPDDHFDLVFSNEVIEHVDDDRRTAAEMVRVTRPGGIIVAFAPNRLYPFETHGAYFGGRYVFGNIPLVNWLPDPLRDRFAPHVRAYTMKGIERLFVGQPVRLVHHRVIYPGFDNISARHARLGSLLRRALYLAEHTPLHVFGLSHFIVLRVREDAAG
;
A
#
# COMPACT_ATOMS: atom_id res chain seq x y z
N HIS A 1 -17.77 -1.15 4.10
CA HIS A 1 -17.20 -0.62 5.34
C HIS A 1 -15.84 -0.02 5.05
N GLY A 2 -15.49 1.09 5.69
CA GLY A 2 -14.18 1.71 5.59
C GLY A 2 -13.77 2.33 6.92
N ILE A 3 -12.49 2.58 7.06
CA ILE A 3 -11.94 3.34 8.17
C ILE A 3 -11.16 4.55 7.64
N GLU A 4 -11.15 5.61 8.43
CA GLU A 4 -10.35 6.80 8.20
C GLU A 4 -9.87 7.31 9.56
N VAL A 5 -8.66 7.85 9.62
CA VAL A 5 -8.04 8.33 10.86
C VAL A 5 -8.51 9.74 11.21
N GLU A 6 -8.67 10.59 10.19
CA GLU A 6 -9.02 12.01 10.37
C GLU A 6 -10.53 12.19 10.45
N GLU A 7 -11.04 12.75 11.55
CA GLU A 7 -12.48 12.97 11.78
C GLU A 7 -13.14 13.81 10.67
N GLU A 8 -12.45 14.83 10.18
CA GLU A 8 -12.95 15.68 9.10
C GLU A 8 -13.18 14.88 7.81
N ARG A 9 -12.26 13.97 7.48
CA ARG A 9 -12.38 13.09 6.32
C ARG A 9 -13.45 12.03 6.49
N VAL A 10 -13.66 11.53 7.72
CA VAL A 10 -14.79 10.65 8.03
C VAL A 10 -16.10 11.36 7.73
N ALA A 11 -16.24 12.62 8.18
CA ALA A 11 -17.45 13.41 7.95
C ALA A 11 -17.71 13.64 6.44
N GLU A 12 -16.67 13.98 5.67
CA GLU A 12 -16.76 14.16 4.22
C GLU A 12 -17.15 12.86 3.50
N ALA A 13 -16.44 11.78 3.81
CA ALA A 13 -16.65 10.49 3.16
C ALA A 13 -17.99 9.84 3.51
N SER A 14 -18.51 10.10 4.73
CA SER A 14 -19.80 9.57 5.19
C SER A 14 -20.99 10.08 4.40
N VAL A 15 -20.84 11.17 3.65
CA VAL A 15 -21.90 11.69 2.75
C VAL A 15 -22.18 10.68 1.63
N GLU A 16 -21.16 10.03 1.11
CA GLU A 16 -21.30 9.08 -0.01
C GLU A 16 -21.21 7.61 0.47
N LEU A 17 -20.48 7.35 1.56
CA LEU A 17 -20.19 6.03 2.08
C LEU A 17 -20.62 5.90 3.55
N PRO A 18 -21.86 5.47 3.81
CA PRO A 18 -22.46 5.53 5.16
C PRO A 18 -21.80 4.61 6.20
N ASN A 19 -20.92 3.70 5.79
CA ASN A 19 -20.26 2.72 6.66
C ASN A 19 -18.77 3.04 6.88
N ILE A 20 -18.38 4.32 6.87
CA ILE A 20 -17.06 4.77 7.27
C ILE A 20 -17.05 5.15 8.75
N VAL A 21 -16.02 4.70 9.47
CA VAL A 21 -15.84 5.01 10.88
C VAL A 21 -14.43 5.52 11.13
N GLN A 22 -14.27 6.37 12.15
CA GLN A 22 -12.95 6.80 12.59
C GLN A 22 -12.25 5.65 13.33
N ALA A 23 -11.12 5.21 12.80
CA ALA A 23 -10.29 4.19 13.45
C ALA A 23 -8.86 4.17 12.90
N TYR A 24 -7.96 3.53 13.65
CA TYR A 24 -6.59 3.26 13.25
C TYR A 24 -6.47 1.84 12.69
N GLY A 25 -5.55 1.65 11.74
CA GLY A 25 -5.29 0.33 11.16
C GLY A 25 -4.84 -0.73 12.17
N GLU A 26 -4.20 -0.29 13.25
CA GLU A 26 -3.70 -1.12 14.37
C GLU A 26 -4.79 -1.61 15.33
N ALA A 27 -6.02 -1.11 15.20
CA ALA A 27 -7.15 -1.47 16.05
C ALA A 27 -8.47 -1.30 15.29
N LEU A 28 -8.76 -2.25 14.41
CA LEU A 28 -9.97 -2.22 13.58
C LEU A 28 -11.23 -2.45 14.43
N PRO A 29 -12.26 -1.60 14.35
CA PRO A 29 -13.46 -1.69 15.17
C PRO A 29 -14.46 -2.73 14.65
N TYR A 30 -13.96 -3.86 14.21
CA TYR A 30 -14.73 -4.98 13.66
C TYR A 30 -14.41 -6.27 14.40
N PRO A 31 -15.37 -7.19 14.53
CA PRO A 31 -15.11 -8.50 15.13
C PRO A 31 -14.17 -9.35 14.25
N ASP A 32 -13.68 -10.42 14.82
CA ASP A 32 -12.90 -11.43 14.12
C ASP A 32 -13.77 -12.06 13.01
N ASP A 33 -13.13 -12.53 11.93
CA ASP A 33 -13.75 -13.31 10.86
C ASP A 33 -14.95 -12.63 10.18
N HIS A 34 -14.96 -11.30 10.11
CA HIS A 34 -16.11 -10.51 9.69
C HIS A 34 -16.22 -10.31 8.17
N PHE A 35 -15.09 -10.13 7.49
CA PHE A 35 -15.08 -9.72 6.08
C PHE A 35 -14.65 -10.84 5.13
N ASP A 36 -15.31 -10.94 3.98
CA ASP A 36 -14.88 -11.77 2.85
C ASP A 36 -13.63 -11.22 2.17
N LEU A 37 -13.52 -9.89 2.14
CA LEU A 37 -12.45 -9.15 1.49
C LEU A 37 -12.04 -7.97 2.35
N VAL A 38 -10.75 -7.85 2.61
CA VAL A 38 -10.12 -6.65 3.16
C VAL A 38 -9.22 -6.03 2.10
N PHE A 39 -9.39 -4.72 1.87
CA PHE A 39 -8.65 -3.95 0.90
C PHE A 39 -7.90 -2.81 1.56
N SER A 40 -6.59 -2.74 1.34
CA SER A 40 -5.70 -1.67 1.82
C SER A 40 -4.93 -1.10 0.64
N ASN A 41 -5.10 0.18 0.38
CA ASN A 41 -4.47 0.86 -0.75
C ASN A 41 -3.65 2.04 -0.28
N GLU A 42 -2.33 1.90 -0.31
CA GLU A 42 -1.36 2.93 0.11
C GLU A 42 -1.70 3.46 1.54
N VAL A 43 -1.84 2.54 2.50
CA VAL A 43 -2.16 2.83 3.91
C VAL A 43 -1.10 2.30 4.86
N ILE A 44 -0.65 1.06 4.64
CA ILE A 44 0.22 0.34 5.57
C ILE A 44 1.59 1.00 5.78
N GLU A 45 2.00 1.84 4.86
CA GLU A 45 3.24 2.64 4.93
C GLU A 45 3.14 3.86 5.86
N HIS A 46 1.92 4.29 6.20
CA HIS A 46 1.65 5.49 7.01
C HIS A 46 1.30 5.18 8.46
N VAL A 47 0.97 3.94 8.79
CA VAL A 47 0.58 3.53 10.15
C VAL A 47 1.78 3.50 11.10
N ASP A 48 1.54 3.60 12.41
CA ASP A 48 2.61 3.56 13.40
C ASP A 48 3.23 2.14 13.49
N ASP A 49 2.38 1.10 13.52
CA ASP A 49 2.80 -0.31 13.55
C ASP A 49 2.19 -1.10 12.37
N ASP A 50 2.98 -1.26 11.33
CA ASP A 50 2.59 -1.96 10.10
C ASP A 50 2.34 -3.47 10.32
N ARG A 51 3.05 -4.09 11.27
CA ARG A 51 2.83 -5.50 11.62
C ARG A 51 1.51 -5.70 12.37
N ARG A 52 1.19 -4.79 13.28
CA ARG A 52 -0.07 -4.83 14.00
C ARG A 52 -1.23 -4.58 13.06
N THR A 53 -1.10 -3.62 12.14
CA THR A 53 -2.09 -3.39 11.08
C THR A 53 -2.28 -4.62 10.21
N ALA A 54 -1.20 -5.28 9.79
CA ALA A 54 -1.28 -6.53 9.03
C ALA A 54 -1.99 -7.65 9.83
N ALA A 55 -1.74 -7.75 11.15
CA ALA A 55 -2.42 -8.71 12.01
C ALA A 55 -3.92 -8.41 12.15
N GLU A 56 -4.30 -7.14 12.29
CA GLU A 56 -5.70 -6.72 12.33
C GLU A 56 -6.43 -7.01 11.02
N MET A 57 -5.78 -6.75 9.86
CA MET A 57 -6.34 -7.12 8.55
C MET A 57 -6.63 -8.62 8.48
N VAL A 58 -5.74 -9.46 9.02
CA VAL A 58 -5.93 -10.91 9.06
C VAL A 58 -7.05 -11.27 10.03
N ARG A 59 -7.07 -10.70 11.24
CA ARG A 59 -8.07 -10.98 12.28
C ARG A 59 -9.50 -10.72 11.80
N VAL A 60 -9.74 -9.59 11.13
CA VAL A 60 -11.08 -9.23 10.67
C VAL A 60 -11.49 -9.95 9.37
N THR A 61 -10.56 -10.63 8.70
CA THR A 61 -10.86 -11.40 7.48
C THR A 61 -11.20 -12.83 7.86
N ARG A 62 -12.38 -13.32 7.44
CA ARG A 62 -12.83 -14.69 7.75
C ARG A 62 -11.91 -15.77 7.14
N PRO A 63 -11.90 -16.99 7.70
CA PRO A 63 -11.26 -18.13 7.05
C PRO A 63 -11.71 -18.31 5.61
N GLY A 64 -10.76 -18.50 4.68
CA GLY A 64 -10.98 -18.54 3.25
C GLY A 64 -11.14 -17.17 2.58
N GLY A 65 -11.26 -16.09 3.34
CA GLY A 65 -11.35 -14.70 2.86
C GLY A 65 -10.04 -14.19 2.24
N ILE A 66 -10.11 -13.06 1.59
CA ILE A 66 -9.02 -12.48 0.79
C ILE A 66 -8.58 -11.13 1.38
N ILE A 67 -7.29 -10.92 1.44
CA ILE A 67 -6.69 -9.62 1.72
C ILE A 67 -5.97 -9.14 0.46
N VAL A 68 -6.27 -7.91 0.04
CA VAL A 68 -5.58 -7.23 -1.05
C VAL A 68 -4.91 -5.99 -0.49
N ALA A 69 -3.60 -5.85 -0.71
CA ALA A 69 -2.88 -4.67 -0.27
C ALA A 69 -2.00 -4.09 -1.37
N PHE A 70 -1.95 -2.76 -1.41
CA PHE A 70 -0.98 -1.99 -2.18
C PHE A 70 -0.10 -1.21 -1.21
N ALA A 71 1.20 -1.14 -1.52
CA ALA A 71 2.18 -0.40 -0.72
C ALA A 71 3.37 0.02 -1.57
N PRO A 72 4.05 1.14 -1.24
CA PRO A 72 5.14 1.67 -2.04
C PRO A 72 6.31 0.72 -2.16
N ASN A 73 6.84 0.61 -3.37
CA ASN A 73 8.01 -0.20 -3.67
C ASN A 73 9.31 0.57 -3.41
N ARG A 74 10.16 0.01 -2.57
CA ARG A 74 11.48 0.54 -2.23
C ARG A 74 12.42 0.72 -3.44
N LEU A 75 12.22 -0.06 -4.49
CA LEU A 75 13.05 0.01 -5.70
C LEU A 75 12.51 0.98 -6.75
N TYR A 76 11.31 1.55 -6.54
CA TYR A 76 10.82 2.61 -7.41
C TYR A 76 11.75 3.83 -7.33
N PRO A 77 12.19 4.39 -8.49
CA PRO A 77 13.23 5.41 -8.50
C PRO A 77 12.82 6.78 -7.93
N PHE A 78 11.55 6.94 -7.57
CA PHE A 78 11.05 8.19 -7.00
C PHE A 78 10.33 7.94 -5.68
N GLU A 79 10.55 8.84 -4.69
CA GLU A 79 9.66 8.94 -3.54
C GLU A 79 8.46 9.82 -3.93
N THR A 80 7.24 9.25 -3.83
CA THR A 80 6.02 9.88 -4.35
C THR A 80 5.25 10.70 -3.32
N HIS A 81 5.56 10.49 -2.03
CA HIS A 81 4.93 11.22 -0.91
C HIS A 81 5.68 12.49 -0.53
N GLY A 82 6.73 12.85 -1.28
CA GLY A 82 7.57 14.01 -0.99
C GLY A 82 8.69 13.73 0.03
N ALA A 83 9.50 14.76 0.29
CA ALA A 83 10.63 14.64 1.20
C ALA A 83 10.94 15.96 1.93
N TYR A 84 11.66 15.85 3.04
CA TYR A 84 12.15 16.99 3.81
C TYR A 84 13.60 17.35 3.43
N PHE A 85 13.84 18.62 3.12
CA PHE A 85 15.16 19.18 2.85
C PHE A 85 15.39 20.38 3.78
N GLY A 86 16.35 20.24 4.70
CA GLY A 86 16.65 21.30 5.66
C GLY A 86 15.43 21.71 6.52
N GLY A 87 14.56 20.76 6.88
CA GLY A 87 13.34 21.00 7.65
C GLY A 87 12.14 21.48 6.82
N ARG A 88 12.33 21.72 5.51
CA ARG A 88 11.24 22.12 4.61
C ARG A 88 10.69 20.91 3.85
N TYR A 89 9.39 20.68 3.92
CA TYR A 89 8.70 19.65 3.16
C TYR A 89 8.52 20.07 1.69
N VAL A 90 8.88 19.18 0.77
CA VAL A 90 8.70 19.32 -0.68
C VAL A 90 7.86 18.17 -1.17
N PHE A 91 6.62 18.46 -1.56
CA PHE A 91 5.72 17.45 -2.13
C PHE A 91 6.08 17.15 -3.59
N GLY A 92 5.93 15.89 -3.99
CA GLY A 92 6.09 15.44 -5.37
C GLY A 92 7.04 14.26 -5.51
N ASN A 93 7.32 13.89 -6.75
CA ASN A 93 8.20 12.78 -7.09
C ASN A 93 9.68 13.18 -6.90
N ILE A 94 10.25 12.80 -5.78
CA ILE A 94 11.65 13.11 -5.44
C ILE A 94 12.54 11.95 -5.90
N PRO A 95 13.46 12.18 -6.85
CA PRO A 95 14.27 11.10 -7.41
C PRO A 95 15.24 10.51 -6.37
N LEU A 96 15.46 9.20 -6.46
CA LEU A 96 16.48 8.41 -5.78
C LEU A 96 16.41 8.36 -4.23
N VAL A 97 15.46 9.04 -3.59
CA VAL A 97 15.30 9.00 -2.11
C VAL A 97 15.04 7.57 -1.65
N ASN A 98 14.25 6.81 -2.38
CA ASN A 98 13.98 5.42 -2.06
C ASN A 98 15.20 4.50 -2.14
N TRP A 99 16.25 4.88 -2.83
CA TRP A 99 17.48 4.08 -2.96
C TRP A 99 18.55 4.40 -1.92
N LEU A 100 18.32 5.41 -1.09
CA LEU A 100 19.22 5.73 0.02
C LEU A 100 19.19 4.61 1.08
N PRO A 101 20.27 4.36 1.81
CA PRO A 101 20.25 3.54 3.02
C PRO A 101 19.21 4.03 4.02
N ASP A 102 18.57 3.12 4.77
CA ASP A 102 17.44 3.45 5.64
C ASP A 102 17.68 4.64 6.58
N PRO A 103 18.83 4.77 7.31
CA PRO A 103 19.04 5.92 8.19
C PRO A 103 19.05 7.27 7.47
N LEU A 104 19.42 7.26 6.18
CA LEU A 104 19.46 8.46 5.37
C LEU A 104 18.10 8.74 4.72
N ARG A 105 17.43 7.69 4.22
CA ARG A 105 16.07 7.80 3.70
C ARG A 105 15.11 8.33 4.75
N ASP A 106 15.17 7.80 5.96
CA ASP A 106 14.28 8.19 7.07
C ASP A 106 14.48 9.65 7.50
N ARG A 107 15.64 10.23 7.22
CA ARG A 107 15.86 11.66 7.40
C ARG A 107 15.12 12.52 6.37
N PHE A 108 14.96 12.00 5.16
CA PHE A 108 14.26 12.71 4.08
C PHE A 108 12.76 12.38 4.04
N ALA A 109 12.37 11.15 4.29
CA ALA A 109 10.98 10.69 4.23
C ALA A 109 10.58 9.90 5.50
N PRO A 110 10.60 10.54 6.71
CA PRO A 110 10.28 9.87 7.98
C PRO A 110 8.82 9.51 8.13
N HIS A 111 7.95 10.09 7.33
CA HIS A 111 6.49 10.01 7.41
C HIS A 111 5.89 8.87 6.57
N VAL A 112 6.74 8.13 5.84
CA VAL A 112 6.27 7.07 4.95
C VAL A 112 7.30 5.96 4.84
N ARG A 113 6.85 4.70 4.86
CA ARG A 113 7.69 3.54 4.60
C ARG A 113 7.67 3.19 3.11
N ALA A 114 8.69 2.48 2.66
CA ALA A 114 8.69 1.82 1.37
C ALA A 114 9.27 0.41 1.54
N TYR A 115 8.69 -0.57 0.90
CA TYR A 115 8.97 -1.97 1.15
C TYR A 115 9.74 -2.61 0.01
N THR A 116 10.63 -3.55 0.33
CA THR A 116 11.07 -4.56 -0.65
C THR A 116 10.02 -5.68 -0.72
N MET A 117 10.06 -6.52 -1.74
CA MET A 117 9.16 -7.69 -1.84
C MET A 117 9.17 -8.53 -0.55
N LYS A 118 10.36 -8.89 -0.07
CA LYS A 118 10.50 -9.61 1.20
C LYS A 118 10.09 -8.79 2.42
N GLY A 119 10.22 -7.47 2.35
CA GLY A 119 9.84 -6.56 3.43
C GLY A 119 8.35 -6.60 3.72
N ILE A 120 7.52 -6.42 2.68
CA ILE A 120 6.07 -6.46 2.84
C ILE A 120 5.56 -7.87 3.18
N GLU A 121 6.13 -8.93 2.61
CA GLU A 121 5.77 -10.31 2.96
C GLU A 121 6.03 -10.63 4.43
N ARG A 122 7.10 -10.07 5.02
CA ARG A 122 7.45 -10.25 6.44
C ARG A 122 6.41 -9.70 7.42
N LEU A 123 5.56 -8.77 7.00
CA LEU A 123 4.48 -8.26 7.85
C LEU A 123 3.47 -9.35 8.20
N PHE A 124 3.33 -10.34 7.32
CA PHE A 124 2.39 -11.45 7.46
C PHE A 124 3.02 -12.76 7.95
N VAL A 125 4.32 -12.75 8.28
CA VAL A 125 5.00 -13.95 8.84
C VAL A 125 4.42 -14.28 10.21
N GLY A 126 4.03 -15.56 10.40
CA GLY A 126 3.38 -16.03 11.63
C GLY A 126 1.87 -15.86 11.64
N GLN A 127 1.29 -15.17 10.66
CA GLN A 127 -0.15 -15.08 10.48
C GLN A 127 -0.70 -16.31 9.72
N PRO A 128 -1.97 -16.71 9.97
CA PRO A 128 -2.60 -17.85 9.30
C PRO A 128 -3.03 -17.52 7.87
N VAL A 129 -2.10 -17.03 7.05
CA VAL A 129 -2.36 -16.67 5.65
C VAL A 129 -1.49 -17.44 4.68
N ARG A 130 -1.94 -17.48 3.42
CA ARG A 130 -1.18 -17.98 2.27
C ARG A 130 -1.06 -16.87 1.24
N LEU A 131 0.16 -16.62 0.77
CA LEU A 131 0.40 -15.74 -0.36
C LEU A 131 -0.18 -16.37 -1.64
N VAL A 132 -1.12 -15.67 -2.27
CA VAL A 132 -1.77 -16.08 -3.53
C VAL A 132 -1.08 -15.42 -4.71
N HIS A 133 -0.79 -14.12 -4.58
CA HIS A 133 -0.18 -13.33 -5.62
C HIS A 133 0.67 -12.21 -5.04
N HIS A 134 1.83 -11.94 -5.64
CA HIS A 134 2.64 -10.79 -5.33
C HIS A 134 3.34 -10.30 -6.60
N ARG A 135 3.05 -9.09 -6.99
CA ARG A 135 3.71 -8.40 -8.11
C ARG A 135 4.04 -6.97 -7.73
N VAL A 136 4.95 -6.39 -8.48
CA VAL A 136 5.17 -4.95 -8.48
C VAL A 136 4.57 -4.40 -9.77
N ILE A 137 3.80 -3.33 -9.67
CA ILE A 137 3.08 -2.72 -10.78
C ILE A 137 3.58 -1.30 -11.05
N TYR A 138 3.52 -0.90 -12.30
CA TYR A 138 3.83 0.48 -12.71
C TYR A 138 2.62 1.40 -12.56
N PRO A 139 2.85 2.74 -12.43
CA PRO A 139 1.75 3.71 -12.35
C PRO A 139 0.98 3.79 -13.68
N GLY A 140 -0.31 4.13 -13.59
CA GLY A 140 -1.19 4.28 -14.75
C GLY A 140 -0.92 5.53 -15.60
N PHE A 141 -0.17 6.51 -15.09
CA PHE A 141 0.12 7.81 -15.75
C PHE A 141 -1.13 8.58 -16.17
N ASP A 142 -2.19 8.52 -15.37
CA ASP A 142 -3.48 9.11 -15.72
C ASP A 142 -3.39 10.63 -15.94
N ASN A 143 -2.59 11.35 -15.13
CA ASN A 143 -2.33 12.78 -15.30
C ASN A 143 -1.63 13.11 -16.64
N ILE A 144 -0.70 12.25 -17.09
CA ILE A 144 -0.04 12.43 -18.40
C ILE A 144 -1.02 12.07 -19.50
N SER A 145 -1.79 11.00 -19.34
CA SER A 145 -2.80 10.56 -20.30
C SER A 145 -3.91 11.61 -20.50
N ALA A 146 -4.32 12.29 -19.42
CA ALA A 146 -5.31 13.36 -19.48
C ALA A 146 -4.83 14.58 -20.27
N ARG A 147 -3.52 14.91 -20.20
CA ARG A 147 -2.93 16.06 -20.91
C ARG A 147 -2.43 15.70 -22.31
N HIS A 148 -1.90 14.50 -22.47
CA HIS A 148 -1.24 14.00 -23.68
C HIS A 148 -1.59 12.52 -23.91
N ALA A 149 -2.80 12.25 -24.41
CA ALA A 149 -3.36 10.90 -24.54
C ALA A 149 -2.45 9.90 -25.30
N ARG A 150 -1.82 10.35 -26.41
CA ARG A 150 -0.91 9.49 -27.19
C ARG A 150 0.35 9.14 -26.42
N LEU A 151 0.96 10.11 -25.73
CA LEU A 151 2.16 9.88 -24.90
C LEU A 151 1.85 9.01 -23.71
N GLY A 152 0.74 9.26 -23.00
CA GLY A 152 0.30 8.42 -21.88
C GLY A 152 0.02 6.97 -22.31
N SER A 153 -0.62 6.78 -23.48
CA SER A 153 -0.87 5.43 -24.01
C SER A 153 0.44 4.70 -24.37
N LEU A 154 1.41 5.40 -24.97
CA LEU A 154 2.71 4.82 -25.33
C LEU A 154 3.50 4.43 -24.09
N LEU A 155 3.60 5.33 -23.09
CA LEU A 155 4.26 5.07 -21.82
C LEU A 155 3.61 3.88 -21.07
N ARG A 156 2.29 3.85 -20.99
CA ARG A 156 1.54 2.77 -20.37
C ARG A 156 1.83 1.42 -21.04
N ARG A 157 1.80 1.37 -22.38
CA ARG A 157 2.13 0.14 -23.13
C ARG A 157 3.56 -0.31 -22.87
N ALA A 158 4.53 0.59 -22.91
CA ALA A 158 5.94 0.27 -22.70
C ALA A 158 6.18 -0.27 -21.29
N LEU A 159 5.57 0.34 -20.26
CA LEU A 159 5.75 -0.08 -18.88
C LEU A 159 4.97 -1.35 -18.55
N TYR A 160 3.79 -1.55 -19.11
CA TYR A 160 3.08 -2.83 -18.96
C TYR A 160 3.83 -3.98 -19.62
N LEU A 161 4.55 -3.72 -20.72
CA LEU A 161 5.49 -4.72 -21.26
C LEU A 161 6.66 -4.97 -20.30
N ALA A 162 7.18 -3.92 -19.65
CA ALA A 162 8.24 -4.04 -18.66
C ALA A 162 7.81 -4.87 -17.42
N GLU A 163 6.53 -4.88 -17.06
CA GLU A 163 6.00 -5.73 -15.97
C GLU A 163 6.20 -7.24 -16.22
N HIS A 164 6.36 -7.65 -17.48
CA HIS A 164 6.62 -9.03 -17.86
C HIS A 164 8.11 -9.34 -18.02
N THR A 165 8.99 -8.43 -17.68
CA THR A 165 10.44 -8.54 -17.71
C THR A 165 11.04 -8.40 -16.30
N PRO A 166 12.34 -8.67 -16.09
CA PRO A 166 13.01 -8.38 -14.82
C PRO A 166 12.91 -6.90 -14.37
N LEU A 167 12.58 -5.98 -15.27
CA LEU A 167 12.40 -4.56 -14.93
C LEU A 167 11.17 -4.29 -14.05
N HIS A 168 10.25 -5.27 -13.92
CA HIS A 168 9.07 -5.13 -13.04
C HIS A 168 9.45 -4.73 -11.60
N VAL A 169 10.65 -5.09 -11.13
CA VAL A 169 11.13 -4.74 -9.79
C VAL A 169 11.19 -3.23 -9.53
N PHE A 170 11.23 -2.41 -10.57
CA PHE A 170 11.23 -0.94 -10.50
C PHE A 170 9.83 -0.32 -10.63
N GLY A 171 8.76 -1.10 -10.56
CA GLY A 171 7.40 -0.59 -10.53
C GLY A 171 7.11 0.22 -9.26
N LEU A 172 6.00 0.96 -9.28
CA LEU A 172 5.61 1.92 -8.24
C LEU A 172 5.22 1.24 -6.93
N SER A 173 4.29 0.30 -7.01
CA SER A 173 3.66 -0.30 -5.82
C SER A 173 3.69 -1.82 -5.88
N HIS A 174 3.86 -2.42 -4.72
CA HIS A 174 3.51 -3.82 -4.51
C HIS A 174 2.00 -4.01 -4.63
N PHE A 175 1.61 -5.05 -5.33
CA PHE A 175 0.27 -5.60 -5.33
C PHE A 175 0.33 -6.99 -4.73
N ILE A 176 -0.20 -7.16 -3.53
CA ILE A 176 -0.16 -8.42 -2.79
C ILE A 176 -1.57 -8.93 -2.53
N VAL A 177 -1.78 -10.21 -2.77
CA VAL A 177 -3.03 -10.91 -2.49
C VAL A 177 -2.73 -12.08 -1.57
N LEU A 178 -3.39 -12.10 -0.42
CA LEU A 178 -3.29 -13.13 0.59
C LEU A 178 -4.66 -13.78 0.79
N ARG A 179 -4.66 -15.06 1.16
CA ARG A 179 -5.86 -15.79 1.58
C ARG A 179 -5.68 -16.26 3.02
N VAL A 180 -6.63 -15.99 3.88
CA VAL A 180 -6.68 -16.53 5.22
C VAL A 180 -6.94 -18.04 5.14
N ARG A 181 -6.20 -18.82 5.93
CA ARG A 181 -6.33 -20.30 5.93
C ARG A 181 -7.66 -20.72 6.54
N GLU A 182 -8.27 -21.75 6.01
CA GLU A 182 -9.56 -22.26 6.49
C GLU A 182 -9.44 -23.01 7.83
N ASP A 183 -8.24 -23.52 8.14
CA ASP A 183 -7.89 -24.21 9.39
C ASP A 183 -7.51 -23.27 10.54
N ALA A 184 -7.64 -21.95 10.34
CA ALA A 184 -7.33 -20.94 11.36
C ALA A 184 -8.45 -20.73 12.40
N ALA A 185 -9.63 -21.34 12.19
CA ALA A 185 -10.73 -21.33 13.16
C ALA A 185 -10.47 -22.41 14.22
N GLY A 186 -9.79 -22.03 15.29
CA GLY A 186 -9.49 -22.88 16.46
C GLY A 186 -9.70 -22.12 17.75
#